data_1b516c7405257e2be97864bdfdec9fac
#
_entry.id   1b516c7405257e2be97864bdfdec9fac
#
_cell.length_a   1.000
_cell.length_b   1.000
_cell.length_c   1.000
_cell.angle_alpha   90.00
_cell.angle_beta   90.00
_cell.angle_gamma   90.00
#
_symmetry.space_group_name_H-M   'P 1'
#
loop_
_entity.id
_entity.type
_entity.pdbx_description
1 polymer ?
#
loop_
_entity_poly.entity_id
_entity_poly.type
_entity_poly.pdbx_seq_one_letter_code
_entity_poly.pdbx_strand_id
1 'polypeptide(L)' 'MAINFLNNPKVGDNVKIEVGDSSDLQIYHDTTDSYITNTTGDL' A
#
# COMPACT_ATOMS: atom_id res chain seq x y z
N MET A 1 9.91 -15.73 -5.89
CA MET A 1 9.89 -15.96 -4.44
C MET A 1 8.66 -15.32 -3.84
N ALA A 2 7.99 -15.99 -2.93
CA ALA A 2 6.78 -15.48 -2.31
C ALA A 2 7.02 -15.25 -0.81
N ILE A 3 6.39 -14.21 -0.28
CA ILE A 3 6.40 -13.95 1.14
C ILE A 3 5.05 -14.38 1.70
N ASN A 4 5.06 -15.31 2.65
CA ASN A 4 3.83 -15.81 3.24
C ASN A 4 3.64 -15.22 4.63
N PHE A 5 2.50 -14.60 4.86
CA PHE A 5 2.17 -14.03 6.17
C PHE A 5 1.25 -15.01 6.90
N LEU A 6 1.68 -15.48 8.05
CA LEU A 6 0.86 -16.35 8.90
C LEU A 6 0.04 -15.55 9.90
N ASN A 7 0.38 -14.28 10.07
CA ASN A 7 -0.35 -13.34 10.92
C ASN A 7 -0.46 -12.02 10.17
N ASN A 8 -1.24 -11.11 10.71
CA ASN A 8 -1.46 -9.83 10.06
C ASN A 8 -0.17 -9.02 9.97
N PRO A 9 0.28 -8.66 8.76
CA PRO A 9 1.35 -7.69 8.65
C PRO A 9 0.83 -6.31 9.06
N LYS A 10 1.71 -5.46 9.55
CA LYS A 10 1.31 -4.13 10.01
C LYS A 10 2.29 -3.09 9.47
N VAL A 11 1.75 -2.01 8.90
CA VAL A 11 2.54 -0.85 8.52
C VAL A 11 2.05 0.35 9.33
N GLY A 12 2.96 1.25 9.65
CA GLY A 12 2.62 2.42 10.45
C GLY A 12 1.93 3.51 9.67
N ASP A 13 1.57 4.58 10.37
CA ASP A 13 0.96 5.73 9.73
C ASP A 13 1.90 6.32 8.71
N ASN A 14 1.36 6.73 7.56
CA ASN A 14 2.13 7.31 6.47
C ASN A 14 3.14 6.37 5.83
N VAL A 15 3.14 5.11 6.19
CA VAL A 15 3.95 4.08 5.54
C VAL A 15 3.07 3.43 4.49
N LYS A 16 3.57 3.41 3.25
CA LYS A 16 2.76 3.02 2.10
C LYS A 16 3.16 1.65 1.58
N ILE A 17 2.16 0.87 1.17
CA ILE A 17 2.39 -0.31 0.35
C ILE A 17 2.32 0.17 -1.09
N GLU A 18 3.44 0.09 -1.80
CA GLU A 18 3.55 0.62 -3.16
C GLU A 18 3.69 -0.51 -4.15
N VAL A 19 2.94 -0.44 -5.23
CA VAL A 19 2.92 -1.46 -6.27
C VAL A 19 3.18 -0.80 -7.61
N GLY A 20 4.05 -1.43 -8.40
CA GLY A 20 4.46 -0.89 -9.68
C GLY A 20 5.82 -0.20 -9.57
N ASP A 21 6.56 -0.14 -10.67
CA ASP A 21 7.90 0.43 -10.67
C ASP A 21 7.91 1.90 -10.30
N SER A 22 6.83 2.62 -10.63
CA SER A 22 6.71 4.04 -10.33
C SER A 22 5.74 4.29 -9.18
N SER A 23 5.50 3.29 -8.34
CA SER A 23 4.59 3.39 -7.21
C SER A 23 3.20 3.86 -7.65
N ASP A 24 2.69 3.25 -8.71
CA ASP A 24 1.43 3.69 -9.32
C ASP A 24 0.23 3.40 -8.44
N LEU A 25 0.26 2.32 -7.67
CA LEU A 25 -0.79 1.98 -6.73
C LEU A 25 -0.22 2.05 -5.32
N GLN A 26 -0.92 2.75 -4.44
CA GLN A 26 -0.48 2.90 -3.05
C GLN A 26 -1.65 2.68 -2.11
N ILE A 27 -1.39 2.01 -1.00
CA ILE A 27 -2.37 1.77 0.05
C ILE A 27 -1.74 2.22 1.36
N TYR A 28 -2.41 3.12 2.07
CA TYR A 28 -1.86 3.62 3.33
C TYR A 28 -2.92 4.33 4.17
N HIS A 29 -2.55 4.61 5.42
CA HIS A 29 -3.36 5.40 6.34
C HIS A 29 -2.48 6.52 6.90
N ASP A 30 -2.99 7.76 6.90
CA ASP A 30 -2.20 8.94 7.29
C ASP A 30 -2.57 9.40 8.68
N THR A 31 -2.77 8.82 9.64
CA THR A 31 -3.19 9.20 10.99
C THR A 31 -4.66 9.56 11.10
N THR A 32 -5.30 9.92 10.00
CA THR A 32 -6.71 10.35 10.00
C THR A 32 -7.54 9.57 9.00
N ASP A 33 -7.04 9.46 7.76
CA ASP A 33 -7.80 8.89 6.65
C ASP A 33 -7.07 7.71 6.02
N SER A 34 -7.83 6.84 5.39
CA SER A 34 -7.29 5.70 4.64
C SER A 34 -7.38 5.98 3.15
N TYR A 35 -6.32 5.57 2.42
CA TYR A 35 -6.23 5.83 0.99
C TYR A 35 -5.87 4.57 0.22
N ILE A 36 -6.52 4.42 -0.92
CA ILE A 36 -6.09 3.53 -1.99
C ILE A 36 -5.99 4.43 -3.21
N THR A 37 -4.77 4.73 -3.65
CA THR A 37 -4.56 5.66 -4.75
C THR A 37 -3.95 4.96 -5.94
N ASN A 38 -4.44 5.30 -7.13
CA ASN A 38 -3.92 4.78 -8.38
C ASN A 38 -3.66 5.96 -9.31
N THR A 39 -2.42 6.13 -9.73
CA THR A 39 -2.04 7.29 -10.54
C THR A 39 -1.99 6.98 -12.04
N THR A 40 -1.91 5.72 -12.42
CA THR A 40 -1.79 5.33 -13.81
C THR A 40 -2.53 4.02 -14.03
N GLY A 41 -3.36 3.97 -15.08
CA GLY A 41 -4.07 2.75 -15.43
C GLY A 41 -5.36 2.59 -14.65
N ASP A 42 -5.93 1.40 -14.71
CA ASP A 42 -7.19 1.08 -14.06
C ASP A 42 -6.96 0.50 -12.68
N LEU A 43 -7.80 0.92 -11.76
CA LEU A 43 -7.79 0.36 -10.42
C LEU A 43 -8.63 -0.92 -10.37
#